data_df3d0321c47b21eb6462eb2712f6819a
#
_entry.id   df3d0321c47b21eb6462eb2712f6819a
#
_cell.length_a   1.000
_cell.length_b   1.000
_cell.length_c   1.000
_cell.angle_alpha   90.00
_cell.angle_beta   90.00
_cell.angle_gamma   90.00
#
_symmetry.space_group_name_H-M   'P 1'
#
loop_
_entity.id
_entity.type
_entity.pdbx_description
1 polymer ?
#
loop_
_entity_poly.entity_id
_entity_poly.type
_entity_poly.pdbx_seq_one_letter_code
_entity_poly.pdbx_strand_id
1 'polypeptide(L)'
;RPIHRLLEKALADHVGTEDAVAFVSGHATNVTTIGHLFDHNDLILHDSLCHDSIIQGIYLSGAKRKSFPHGDMDQLERTLEHIRNEYRRVLICSEGLFSMDGDICDLPRLIEIKKRFQCNIIIDEAHSIGVLGPSGRGIGHHFPGINPEDVDIWMGTLSKSLAGCGGYIAGSKALVRYLKFTAPGFLFSVGMAPPTTAAALKSLELMHSHPEVVEQLRSRARLFLDLARERGINTGKSVGAAVVPAIIGDSTKCIRVSHALALKRINVQPIIHPAV
;
A
#
# COMPACT_ATOMS: atom_id res chain seq x y z
N ARG A 1 -18.46 -13.66 -11.15
CA ARG A 1 -19.85 -13.53 -10.66
C ARG A 1 -20.25 -12.05 -10.65
N PRO A 2 -21.52 -11.68 -10.71
CA PRO A 2 -21.95 -10.27 -10.72
C PRO A 2 -21.41 -9.46 -9.57
N ILE A 3 -21.44 -9.98 -8.32
CA ILE A 3 -20.96 -9.29 -7.13
C ILE A 3 -19.48 -8.90 -7.20
N HIS A 4 -18.62 -9.72 -7.82
CA HIS A 4 -17.19 -9.40 -8.02
C HIS A 4 -17.04 -8.21 -8.96
N ARG A 5 -17.82 -8.17 -10.05
CA ARG A 5 -17.79 -7.03 -10.98
C ARG A 5 -18.25 -5.73 -10.34
N LEU A 6 -19.26 -5.81 -9.45
CA LEU A 6 -19.73 -4.65 -8.69
C LEU A 6 -18.60 -4.13 -7.76
N LEU A 7 -17.93 -5.04 -7.05
CA LEU A 7 -16.79 -4.66 -6.19
C LEU A 7 -15.66 -4.07 -7.03
N GLU A 8 -15.25 -4.72 -8.12
CA GLU A 8 -14.18 -4.24 -8.99
C GLU A 8 -14.49 -2.84 -9.54
N LYS A 9 -15.72 -2.62 -10.01
CA LYS A 9 -16.16 -1.29 -10.45
C LYS A 9 -16.10 -0.26 -9.33
N ALA A 10 -16.62 -0.58 -8.15
CA ALA A 10 -16.62 0.32 -7.00
C ALA A 10 -15.19 0.67 -6.55
N LEU A 11 -14.25 -0.29 -6.61
CA LEU A 11 -12.83 -0.07 -6.31
C LEU A 11 -12.17 0.84 -7.36
N ALA A 12 -12.42 0.61 -8.65
CA ALA A 12 -11.91 1.47 -9.72
C ALA A 12 -12.41 2.92 -9.56
N ASP A 13 -13.72 3.09 -9.31
CA ASP A 13 -14.35 4.40 -9.08
C ASP A 13 -13.78 5.08 -7.81
N HIS A 14 -13.48 4.30 -6.76
CA HIS A 14 -12.90 4.81 -5.51
C HIS A 14 -11.47 5.30 -5.70
N VAL A 15 -10.63 4.52 -6.36
CA VAL A 15 -9.23 4.87 -6.64
C VAL A 15 -9.14 5.97 -7.71
N GLY A 16 -10.10 6.04 -8.63
CA GLY A 16 -10.11 6.99 -9.74
C GLY A 16 -9.36 6.47 -10.97
N THR A 17 -9.53 5.18 -11.29
CA THR A 17 -8.88 4.50 -12.41
C THR A 17 -9.91 3.90 -13.37
N GLU A 18 -9.47 3.42 -14.53
CA GLU A 18 -10.38 2.89 -15.56
C GLU A 18 -11.03 1.54 -15.18
N ASP A 19 -10.30 0.66 -14.47
CA ASP A 19 -10.79 -0.68 -14.09
C ASP A 19 -10.04 -1.22 -12.86
N ALA A 20 -10.55 -2.31 -12.28
CA ALA A 20 -9.89 -3.05 -11.21
C ALA A 20 -10.11 -4.56 -11.34
N VAL A 21 -9.24 -5.34 -10.69
CA VAL A 21 -9.35 -6.78 -10.54
C VAL A 21 -9.13 -7.18 -9.08
N ALA A 22 -10.04 -8.01 -8.55
CA ALA A 22 -9.99 -8.48 -7.16
C ALA A 22 -9.33 -9.87 -7.06
N PHE A 23 -8.45 -10.03 -6.07
CA PHE A 23 -7.72 -11.25 -5.73
C PHE A 23 -8.13 -11.76 -4.35
N VAL A 24 -7.80 -13.01 -4.05
CA VAL A 24 -8.18 -13.67 -2.79
C VAL A 24 -7.42 -13.18 -1.55
N SER A 25 -6.27 -12.51 -1.72
CA SER A 25 -5.40 -12.06 -0.63
C SER A 25 -4.58 -10.85 -1.06
N GLY A 26 -4.37 -9.87 -0.17
CA GLY A 26 -3.50 -8.72 -0.42
C GLY A 26 -2.06 -9.14 -0.70
N HIS A 27 -1.51 -10.08 0.09
CA HIS A 27 -0.18 -10.63 -0.13
C HIS A 27 -0.05 -11.27 -1.54
N ALA A 28 -0.98 -12.18 -1.89
CA ALA A 28 -0.98 -12.82 -3.19
C ALA A 28 -1.15 -11.83 -4.36
N THR A 29 -1.80 -10.69 -4.13
CA THR A 29 -1.98 -9.63 -5.13
C THR A 29 -0.64 -9.05 -5.55
N ASN A 30 0.21 -8.62 -4.59
CA ASN A 30 1.55 -8.11 -4.89
C ASN A 30 2.42 -9.19 -5.56
N VAL A 31 2.50 -10.38 -4.94
CA VAL A 31 3.34 -11.49 -5.45
C VAL A 31 2.97 -11.85 -6.88
N THR A 32 1.68 -12.03 -7.16
CA THR A 32 1.21 -12.39 -8.49
C THR A 32 1.43 -11.27 -9.50
N THR A 33 1.08 -10.03 -9.15
CA THR A 33 1.14 -8.91 -10.09
C THR A 33 2.56 -8.59 -10.50
N ILE A 34 3.45 -8.40 -9.54
CA ILE A 34 4.85 -8.07 -9.80
C ILE A 34 5.55 -9.25 -10.47
N GLY A 35 5.35 -10.47 -9.94
CA GLY A 35 5.97 -11.68 -10.47
C GLY A 35 5.53 -12.05 -11.89
N HIS A 36 4.37 -11.53 -12.35
CA HIS A 36 3.85 -11.80 -13.68
C HIS A 36 4.13 -10.70 -14.71
N LEU A 37 4.20 -9.44 -14.26
CA LEU A 37 4.36 -8.31 -15.19
C LEU A 37 5.80 -8.05 -15.59
N PHE A 38 6.79 -8.46 -14.80
CA PHE A 38 8.21 -8.15 -15.00
C PHE A 38 9.03 -9.43 -15.12
N ASP A 39 10.21 -9.35 -15.74
CA ASP A 39 11.09 -10.48 -15.98
C ASP A 39 12.58 -10.06 -15.86
N HIS A 40 13.49 -11.02 -16.16
CA HIS A 40 14.95 -10.85 -16.02
C HIS A 40 15.57 -9.72 -16.86
N ASN A 41 14.84 -9.15 -17.84
CA ASN A 41 15.28 -7.99 -18.63
C ASN A 41 14.88 -6.65 -17.99
N ASP A 42 14.17 -6.69 -16.88
CA ASP A 42 13.62 -5.53 -16.22
C ASP A 42 14.37 -5.24 -14.90
N LEU A 43 14.27 -4.00 -14.42
CA LEU A 43 14.75 -3.58 -13.11
C LEU A 43 13.56 -3.21 -12.23
N ILE A 44 13.61 -3.62 -10.96
CA ILE A 44 12.66 -3.18 -9.95
C ILE A 44 13.41 -2.45 -8.84
N LEU A 45 13.12 -1.17 -8.70
CA LEU A 45 13.58 -0.32 -7.62
C LEU A 45 12.49 -0.27 -6.55
N HIS A 46 12.84 -0.48 -5.29
CA HIS A 46 11.85 -0.45 -4.22
C HIS A 46 12.37 0.34 -3.02
N ASP A 47 11.47 1.02 -2.34
CA ASP A 47 11.77 1.60 -1.04
C ASP A 47 12.20 0.49 -0.07
N SER A 48 13.20 0.77 0.77
CA SER A 48 13.79 -0.23 1.68
C SER A 48 12.79 -0.75 2.72
N LEU A 49 11.71 -0.02 3.00
CA LEU A 49 10.65 -0.41 3.93
C LEU A 49 9.39 -0.98 3.26
N CYS A 50 9.44 -1.27 1.95
CA CYS A 50 8.33 -1.94 1.28
C CYS A 50 7.98 -3.29 1.91
N HIS A 51 6.68 -3.59 1.97
CA HIS A 51 6.14 -4.83 2.51
C HIS A 51 6.73 -6.08 1.85
N ASP A 52 6.94 -7.13 2.63
CA ASP A 52 7.54 -8.40 2.18
C ASP A 52 6.88 -8.99 0.93
N SER A 53 5.56 -8.85 0.76
CA SER A 53 4.87 -9.33 -0.45
C SER A 53 5.37 -8.69 -1.75
N ILE A 54 5.81 -7.43 -1.70
CA ILE A 54 6.46 -6.77 -2.84
C ILE A 54 7.80 -7.45 -3.13
N ILE A 55 8.60 -7.68 -2.09
CA ILE A 55 9.90 -8.36 -2.20
C ILE A 55 9.74 -9.78 -2.75
N GLN A 56 8.76 -10.54 -2.26
CA GLN A 56 8.45 -11.88 -2.80
C GLN A 56 8.02 -11.84 -4.27
N GLY A 57 7.22 -10.84 -4.65
CA GLY A 57 6.84 -10.62 -6.06
C GLY A 57 8.05 -10.30 -6.94
N ILE A 58 8.99 -9.51 -6.45
CA ILE A 58 10.24 -9.20 -7.16
C ILE A 58 11.08 -10.48 -7.36
N TYR A 59 11.24 -11.29 -6.33
CA TYR A 59 11.95 -12.58 -6.47
C TYR A 59 11.28 -13.49 -7.49
N LEU A 60 9.96 -13.57 -7.47
CA LEU A 60 9.20 -14.41 -8.42
C LEU A 60 9.36 -13.94 -9.87
N SER A 61 9.49 -12.63 -10.10
CA SER A 61 9.64 -12.07 -11.45
C SER A 61 10.97 -12.42 -12.11
N GLY A 62 12.02 -12.68 -11.33
CA GLY A 62 13.38 -12.83 -11.82
C GLY A 62 14.02 -11.52 -12.29
N ALA A 63 13.35 -10.39 -12.15
CA ALA A 63 13.89 -9.08 -12.48
C ALA A 63 15.08 -8.69 -11.59
N LYS A 64 15.96 -7.83 -12.11
CA LYS A 64 17.02 -7.25 -11.27
C LYS A 64 16.39 -6.40 -10.18
N ARG A 65 16.84 -6.57 -8.94
CA ARG A 65 16.34 -5.84 -7.77
C ARG A 65 17.40 -4.89 -7.22
N LYS A 66 16.96 -3.67 -6.86
CA LYS A 66 17.76 -2.73 -6.08
C LYS A 66 16.85 -1.93 -5.14
N SER A 67 17.20 -1.87 -3.85
CA SER A 67 16.52 -0.99 -2.89
C SER A 67 17.12 0.41 -2.91
N PHE A 68 16.32 1.41 -2.60
CA PHE A 68 16.77 2.75 -2.24
C PHE A 68 16.41 3.04 -0.79
N PRO A 69 17.18 3.90 -0.09
CA PRO A 69 16.89 4.26 1.29
C PRO A 69 15.50 4.85 1.43
N HIS A 70 14.82 4.54 2.53
CA HIS A 70 13.44 4.94 2.77
C HIS A 70 13.20 6.43 2.60
N GLY A 71 12.32 6.77 1.66
CA GLY A 71 11.93 8.14 1.33
C GLY A 71 13.01 8.97 0.63
N ASP A 72 14.16 8.40 0.26
CA ASP A 72 15.26 9.13 -0.39
C ASP A 72 15.06 9.20 -1.91
N MET A 73 14.27 10.18 -2.33
CA MET A 73 13.97 10.42 -3.74
C MET A 73 15.20 10.87 -4.54
N ASP A 74 16.15 11.54 -3.91
CA ASP A 74 17.39 11.96 -4.55
C ASP A 74 18.29 10.77 -4.86
N GLN A 75 18.37 9.80 -3.95
CA GLN A 75 19.12 8.56 -4.20
C GLN A 75 18.44 7.70 -5.28
N LEU A 76 17.10 7.66 -5.30
CA LEU A 76 16.35 7.01 -6.38
C LEU A 76 16.69 7.64 -7.73
N GLU A 77 16.66 8.96 -7.82
CA GLU A 77 16.93 9.72 -9.04
C GLU A 77 18.37 9.50 -9.52
N ARG A 78 19.39 9.66 -8.63
CA ARG A 78 20.78 9.36 -8.95
C ARG A 78 20.98 7.92 -9.45
N THR A 79 20.26 6.96 -8.86
CA THR A 79 20.32 5.57 -9.32
C THR A 79 19.83 5.46 -10.76
N LEU A 80 18.68 6.06 -11.06
CA LEU A 80 18.08 6.02 -12.41
C LEU A 80 18.95 6.73 -13.45
N GLU A 81 19.59 7.84 -13.11
CA GLU A 81 20.53 8.55 -13.99
C GLU A 81 21.67 7.65 -14.49
N HIS A 82 22.12 6.73 -13.65
CA HIS A 82 23.24 5.84 -13.98
C HIS A 82 22.81 4.58 -14.73
N ILE A 83 21.67 3.97 -14.36
CA ILE A 83 21.36 2.60 -14.82
C ILE A 83 20.06 2.46 -15.63
N ARG A 84 19.24 3.54 -15.79
CA ARG A 84 17.93 3.44 -16.47
C ARG A 84 18.01 2.81 -17.86
N ASN A 85 19.02 3.18 -18.62
CA ASN A 85 19.18 2.77 -20.03
C ASN A 85 19.70 1.32 -20.20
N GLU A 86 20.07 0.66 -19.12
CA GLU A 86 20.51 -0.74 -19.15
C GLU A 86 19.34 -1.73 -19.18
N TYR A 87 18.12 -1.27 -18.90
CA TYR A 87 16.95 -2.13 -18.71
C TYR A 87 15.81 -1.74 -19.66
N ARG A 88 15.10 -2.78 -20.13
CA ARG A 88 13.93 -2.62 -20.98
C ARG A 88 12.85 -1.79 -20.28
N ARG A 89 12.48 -2.18 -19.06
CA ARG A 89 11.50 -1.48 -18.22
C ARG A 89 12.05 -1.34 -16.81
N VAL A 90 11.60 -0.30 -16.13
CA VAL A 90 11.88 -0.09 -14.71
C VAL A 90 10.57 0.07 -13.97
N LEU A 91 10.39 -0.68 -12.87
CA LEU A 91 9.30 -0.49 -11.92
C LEU A 91 9.86 0.16 -10.65
N ILE A 92 9.16 1.16 -10.13
CA ILE A 92 9.40 1.75 -8.83
C ILE A 92 8.27 1.31 -7.89
N CYS A 93 8.61 0.71 -6.75
CA CYS A 93 7.67 0.26 -5.74
C CYS A 93 7.75 1.11 -4.48
N SER A 94 6.60 1.58 -4.00
CA SER A 94 6.46 2.29 -2.73
C SER A 94 5.10 1.99 -2.07
N GLU A 95 4.93 2.44 -0.83
CA GLU A 95 3.66 2.33 -0.11
C GLU A 95 3.04 3.73 0.09
N GLY A 96 1.72 3.82 0.02
CA GLY A 96 1.02 5.07 0.26
C GLY A 96 1.15 5.54 1.72
N LEU A 97 1.00 4.60 2.66
CA LEU A 97 1.27 4.78 4.08
C LEU A 97 2.05 3.57 4.57
N PHE A 98 3.23 3.78 5.12
CA PHE A 98 4.11 2.71 5.59
C PHE A 98 3.60 2.11 6.90
N SER A 99 3.49 0.78 6.93
CA SER A 99 2.77 0.03 7.97
C SER A 99 3.38 0.14 9.36
N MET A 100 4.72 0.24 9.46
CA MET A 100 5.43 0.25 10.75
C MET A 100 5.80 1.66 11.21
N ASP A 101 6.03 2.58 10.28
CA ASP A 101 6.54 3.92 10.55
C ASP A 101 5.42 4.97 10.60
N GLY A 102 4.32 4.74 9.90
CA GLY A 102 3.17 5.64 9.88
C GLY A 102 3.43 6.94 9.11
N ASP A 103 4.46 6.98 8.29
CA ASP A 103 4.74 8.05 7.34
C ASP A 103 4.23 7.70 5.93
N ILE A 104 4.29 8.66 5.02
CA ILE A 104 3.75 8.57 3.67
C ILE A 104 4.84 8.79 2.62
N CYS A 105 4.68 8.18 1.44
CA CYS A 105 5.60 8.44 0.33
C CYS A 105 5.39 9.85 -0.26
N ASP A 106 6.45 10.39 -0.84
CA ASP A 106 6.38 11.60 -1.66
C ASP A 106 5.87 11.25 -3.06
N LEU A 107 4.55 11.01 -3.17
CA LEU A 107 3.91 10.61 -4.43
C LEU A 107 4.10 11.64 -5.55
N PRO A 108 4.00 12.98 -5.31
CA PRO A 108 4.29 13.96 -6.34
C PRO A 108 5.68 13.79 -6.95
N ARG A 109 6.71 13.65 -6.11
CA ARG A 109 8.09 13.48 -6.57
C ARG A 109 8.31 12.14 -7.30
N LEU A 110 7.68 11.07 -6.82
CA LEU A 110 7.70 9.77 -7.52
C LEU A 110 7.13 9.85 -8.94
N ILE A 111 6.03 10.58 -9.12
CA ILE A 111 5.40 10.80 -10.43
C ILE A 111 6.31 11.65 -11.35
N GLU A 112 6.97 12.67 -10.82
CA GLU A 112 7.96 13.46 -11.58
C GLU A 112 9.12 12.58 -12.06
N ILE A 113 9.70 11.76 -11.16
CA ILE A 113 10.78 10.83 -11.48
C ILE A 113 10.31 9.80 -12.53
N LYS A 114 9.13 9.22 -12.34
CA LYS A 114 8.52 8.32 -13.32
C LYS A 114 8.47 8.94 -14.72
N LYS A 115 7.95 10.16 -14.82
CA LYS A 115 7.78 10.86 -16.11
C LYS A 115 9.15 11.17 -16.73
N ARG A 116 10.10 11.66 -15.95
CA ARG A 116 11.46 12.00 -16.41
C ARG A 116 12.21 10.78 -16.95
N PHE A 117 12.15 9.64 -16.22
CA PHE A 117 12.92 8.44 -16.56
C PHE A 117 12.11 7.39 -17.33
N GLN A 118 10.86 7.65 -17.66
CA GLN A 118 9.98 6.70 -18.36
C GLN A 118 9.90 5.35 -17.61
N CYS A 119 9.64 5.42 -16.32
CA CYS A 119 9.47 4.25 -15.44
C CYS A 119 7.98 3.92 -15.26
N ASN A 120 7.70 2.76 -14.68
CA ASN A 120 6.39 2.42 -14.14
C ASN A 120 6.41 2.59 -12.61
N ILE A 121 5.26 2.85 -12.02
CA ILE A 121 5.09 2.93 -10.55
C ILE A 121 3.99 1.96 -10.10
N ILE A 122 4.27 1.24 -9.01
CA ILE A 122 3.25 0.58 -8.19
C ILE A 122 3.23 1.22 -6.81
N ILE A 123 2.03 1.59 -6.35
CA ILE A 123 1.79 2.10 -4.99
C ILE A 123 0.89 1.12 -4.24
N ASP A 124 1.40 0.61 -3.12
CA ASP A 124 0.63 -0.21 -2.20
C ASP A 124 -0.17 0.69 -1.24
N GLU A 125 -1.47 0.67 -1.40
CA GLU A 125 -2.44 1.45 -0.62
C GLU A 125 -3.02 0.67 0.57
N ALA A 126 -2.43 -0.46 0.93
CA ALA A 126 -2.99 -1.34 1.96
C ALA A 126 -3.26 -0.64 3.30
N HIS A 127 -2.49 0.37 3.65
CA HIS A 127 -2.63 1.17 4.86
C HIS A 127 -3.21 2.57 4.62
N SER A 128 -3.33 3.03 3.38
CA SER A 128 -3.80 4.39 3.06
C SER A 128 -5.28 4.47 2.66
N ILE A 129 -5.85 3.42 2.06
CA ILE A 129 -7.31 3.33 1.82
C ILE A 129 -8.07 3.34 3.15
N GLY A 130 -9.08 4.20 3.23
CA GLY A 130 -9.85 4.42 4.46
C GLY A 130 -9.14 5.33 5.48
N VAL A 131 -7.97 5.88 5.13
CA VAL A 131 -7.11 6.67 6.03
C VAL A 131 -6.73 8.02 5.42
N LEU A 132 -6.08 8.03 4.24
CA LEU A 132 -5.59 9.23 3.58
C LEU A 132 -6.59 9.76 2.55
N GLY A 133 -6.39 11.02 2.17
CA GLY A 133 -7.22 11.70 1.17
C GLY A 133 -8.65 12.01 1.65
N PRO A 134 -9.42 12.79 0.93
CA PRO A 134 -10.82 13.08 1.25
C PRO A 134 -11.62 11.77 1.35
N SER A 135 -12.42 11.64 2.41
CA SER A 135 -13.25 10.44 2.68
C SER A 135 -12.49 9.10 2.62
N GLY A 136 -11.16 9.11 2.91
CA GLY A 136 -10.35 7.90 2.92
C GLY A 136 -10.03 7.33 1.53
N ARG A 137 -10.01 8.15 0.49
CA ARG A 137 -9.77 7.69 -0.89
C ARG A 137 -8.33 7.25 -1.18
N GLY A 138 -7.43 7.32 -0.20
CA GLY A 138 -6.05 6.90 -0.33
C GLY A 138 -5.08 8.04 -0.68
N ILE A 139 -3.81 7.67 -0.91
CA ILE A 139 -2.74 8.66 -1.15
C ILE A 139 -2.90 9.33 -2.52
N GLY A 140 -3.47 8.64 -3.50
CA GLY A 140 -3.73 9.21 -4.83
C GLY A 140 -4.63 10.45 -4.81
N HIS A 141 -5.42 10.62 -3.76
CA HIS A 141 -6.28 11.77 -3.54
C HIS A 141 -5.81 12.67 -2.37
N HIS A 142 -4.67 12.35 -1.75
CA HIS A 142 -4.15 13.10 -0.60
C HIS A 142 -3.47 14.40 -1.01
N PHE A 143 -2.75 14.38 -2.13
CA PHE A 143 -2.04 15.56 -2.63
C PHE A 143 -2.88 16.29 -3.68
N PRO A 144 -3.02 17.63 -3.57
CA PRO A 144 -3.71 18.42 -4.59
C PRO A 144 -3.04 18.28 -5.97
N GLY A 145 -3.84 18.15 -7.02
CA GLY A 145 -3.35 18.16 -8.41
C GLY A 145 -2.77 16.82 -8.90
N ILE A 146 -2.76 15.79 -8.08
CA ILE A 146 -2.40 14.44 -8.54
C ILE A 146 -3.57 13.84 -9.32
N ASN A 147 -3.28 13.32 -10.52
CA ASN A 147 -4.19 12.46 -11.25
C ASN A 147 -3.87 11.00 -10.89
N PRO A 148 -4.82 10.20 -10.36
CA PRO A 148 -4.60 8.79 -10.07
C PRO A 148 -4.09 7.97 -11.27
N GLU A 149 -4.40 8.37 -12.50
CA GLU A 149 -3.90 7.74 -13.72
C GLU A 149 -2.39 7.95 -13.96
N ASP A 150 -1.75 8.88 -13.26
CA ASP A 150 -0.29 9.05 -13.32
C ASP A 150 0.46 7.89 -12.64
N VAL A 151 -0.21 7.08 -11.83
CA VAL A 151 0.33 5.83 -11.27
C VAL A 151 -0.17 4.65 -12.10
N ASP A 152 0.75 3.77 -12.52
CA ASP A 152 0.40 2.67 -13.43
C ASP A 152 -0.36 1.55 -12.74
N ILE A 153 0.00 1.26 -11.48
CA ILE A 153 -0.52 0.13 -10.72
C ILE A 153 -0.84 0.59 -9.30
N TRP A 154 -2.12 0.62 -8.97
CA TRP A 154 -2.58 0.76 -7.61
C TRP A 154 -2.86 -0.61 -7.02
N MET A 155 -2.23 -0.93 -5.92
CA MET A 155 -2.53 -2.14 -5.14
C MET A 155 -3.22 -1.75 -3.85
N GLY A 156 -4.19 -2.56 -3.43
CA GLY A 156 -4.80 -2.39 -2.11
C GLY A 156 -5.27 -3.72 -1.52
N THR A 157 -5.53 -3.70 -0.21
CA THR A 157 -6.08 -4.86 0.51
C THR A 157 -7.52 -4.63 0.93
N LEU A 158 -8.30 -5.70 0.98
CA LEU A 158 -9.67 -5.69 1.48
C LEU A 158 -9.75 -6.09 2.97
N SER A 159 -8.61 -6.46 3.58
CA SER A 159 -8.57 -7.04 4.94
C SER A 159 -8.33 -6.03 6.07
N LYS A 160 -8.23 -4.75 5.76
CA LYS A 160 -8.02 -3.67 6.74
C LYS A 160 -9.26 -2.78 6.81
N SER A 161 -9.24 -1.59 6.26
CA SER A 161 -10.37 -0.63 6.30
C SER A 161 -11.67 -1.17 5.71
N LEU A 162 -11.58 -2.10 4.75
CA LEU A 162 -12.76 -2.73 4.13
C LEU A 162 -13.23 -4.00 4.86
N ALA A 163 -12.63 -4.36 6.00
CA ALA A 163 -13.03 -5.42 6.93
C ALA A 163 -13.39 -6.77 6.29
N GLY A 164 -12.75 -7.08 5.15
CA GLY A 164 -12.98 -8.30 4.37
C GLY A 164 -11.75 -9.19 4.27
N CYS A 165 -11.67 -9.93 3.17
CA CYS A 165 -10.52 -10.74 2.81
C CYS A 165 -10.27 -10.57 1.31
N GLY A 166 -9.01 -10.40 0.91
CA GLY A 166 -8.65 -10.22 -0.48
C GLY A 166 -7.72 -9.01 -0.69
N GLY A 167 -7.43 -8.76 -1.95
CA GLY A 167 -6.73 -7.59 -2.41
C GLY A 167 -7.21 -7.21 -3.81
N TYR A 168 -6.70 -6.12 -4.35
CA TYR A 168 -7.05 -5.70 -5.69
C TYR A 168 -5.89 -4.98 -6.36
N ILE A 169 -5.90 -4.99 -7.69
CA ILE A 169 -5.13 -4.08 -8.53
C ILE A 169 -6.13 -3.18 -9.25
N ALA A 170 -5.85 -1.88 -9.26
CA ALA A 170 -6.57 -0.91 -10.06
C ALA A 170 -5.58 -0.16 -10.97
N GLY A 171 -6.06 0.27 -12.15
CA GLY A 171 -5.26 0.93 -13.16
C GLY A 171 -5.97 0.96 -14.52
N SER A 172 -5.20 0.97 -15.61
CA SER A 172 -5.78 0.99 -16.95
C SER A 172 -6.56 -0.30 -17.27
N LYS A 173 -7.58 -0.19 -18.13
CA LYS A 173 -8.33 -1.36 -18.65
C LYS A 173 -7.41 -2.39 -19.28
N ALA A 174 -6.35 -1.95 -19.96
CA ALA A 174 -5.38 -2.82 -20.60
C ALA A 174 -4.65 -3.69 -19.57
N LEU A 175 -4.14 -3.07 -18.49
CA LEU A 175 -3.48 -3.76 -17.37
C LEU A 175 -4.43 -4.78 -16.73
N VAL A 176 -5.62 -4.32 -16.33
CA VAL A 176 -6.59 -5.16 -15.63
C VAL A 176 -7.02 -6.34 -16.50
N ARG A 177 -7.30 -6.09 -17.78
CA ARG A 177 -7.63 -7.15 -18.72
C ARG A 177 -6.47 -8.14 -18.89
N TYR A 178 -5.25 -7.66 -19.02
CA TYR A 178 -4.07 -8.52 -19.12
C TYR A 178 -3.95 -9.43 -17.89
N LEU A 179 -4.01 -8.88 -16.67
CA LEU A 179 -3.96 -9.68 -15.44
C LEU A 179 -5.09 -10.71 -15.35
N LYS A 180 -6.33 -10.35 -15.71
CA LYS A 180 -7.48 -11.27 -15.70
C LYS A 180 -7.30 -12.46 -16.63
N PHE A 181 -6.58 -12.31 -17.74
CA PHE A 181 -6.42 -13.37 -18.74
C PHE A 181 -5.09 -14.13 -18.67
N THR A 182 -4.10 -13.62 -17.95
CA THR A 182 -2.75 -14.19 -17.99
C THR A 182 -2.12 -14.43 -16.61
N ALA A 183 -2.53 -13.70 -15.56
CA ALA A 183 -1.89 -13.81 -14.25
C ALA A 183 -2.22 -15.16 -13.57
N PRO A 184 -1.21 -16.02 -13.29
CA PRO A 184 -1.44 -17.36 -12.74
C PRO A 184 -2.18 -17.34 -11.41
N GLY A 185 -1.84 -16.42 -10.51
CA GLY A 185 -2.49 -16.30 -9.19
C GLY A 185 -3.92 -15.78 -9.24
N PHE A 186 -4.39 -15.31 -10.40
CA PHE A 186 -5.81 -15.03 -10.65
C PHE A 186 -6.49 -16.23 -11.32
N LEU A 187 -5.92 -16.76 -12.41
CA LEU A 187 -6.53 -17.81 -13.23
C LEU A 187 -6.62 -19.15 -12.52
N PHE A 188 -5.58 -19.54 -11.79
CA PHE A 188 -5.46 -20.84 -11.14
C PHE A 188 -5.78 -20.80 -9.65
N SER A 189 -6.28 -19.67 -9.16
CA SER A 189 -6.80 -19.52 -7.81
C SER A 189 -8.32 -19.60 -7.78
N VAL A 190 -8.88 -19.85 -6.59
CA VAL A 190 -10.33 -19.68 -6.38
C VAL A 190 -10.66 -18.20 -6.34
N GLY A 191 -11.84 -17.81 -6.82
CA GLY A 191 -12.37 -16.45 -6.63
C GLY A 191 -12.72 -16.20 -5.16
N MET A 192 -12.74 -14.92 -4.77
CA MET A 192 -13.21 -14.51 -3.44
C MET A 192 -14.60 -15.09 -3.14
N ALA A 193 -14.83 -15.48 -1.89
CA ALA A 193 -16.15 -15.94 -1.45
C ALA A 193 -17.19 -14.81 -1.58
N PRO A 194 -18.40 -15.08 -2.12
CA PRO A 194 -19.40 -14.03 -2.30
C PRO A 194 -19.77 -13.26 -1.02
N PRO A 195 -19.85 -13.87 0.17
CA PRO A 195 -20.11 -13.13 1.40
C PRO A 195 -19.01 -12.10 1.73
N THR A 196 -17.73 -12.47 1.59
CA THR A 196 -16.60 -11.53 1.83
C THR A 196 -16.54 -10.44 0.75
N THR A 197 -16.89 -10.78 -0.50
CA THR A 197 -17.02 -9.80 -1.59
C THR A 197 -18.12 -8.77 -1.28
N ALA A 198 -19.28 -9.24 -0.79
CA ALA A 198 -20.40 -8.38 -0.41
C ALA A 198 -20.03 -7.48 0.80
N ALA A 199 -19.36 -8.03 1.78
CA ALA A 199 -18.90 -7.28 2.95
C ALA A 199 -17.92 -6.15 2.55
N ALA A 200 -16.93 -6.44 1.71
CA ALA A 200 -15.97 -5.44 1.22
C ALA A 200 -16.68 -4.33 0.41
N LEU A 201 -17.60 -4.70 -0.48
CA LEU A 201 -18.41 -3.74 -1.23
C LEU A 201 -19.23 -2.85 -0.29
N LYS A 202 -19.88 -3.44 0.71
CA LYS A 202 -20.70 -2.69 1.69
C LYS A 202 -19.82 -1.78 2.56
N SER A 203 -18.63 -2.22 2.97
CA SER A 203 -17.69 -1.40 3.73
C SER A 203 -17.24 -0.17 2.92
N LEU A 204 -17.01 -0.33 1.61
CA LEU A 204 -16.67 0.77 0.72
C LEU A 204 -17.83 1.77 0.58
N GLU A 205 -19.08 1.28 0.42
CA GLU A 205 -20.27 2.12 0.42
C GLU A 205 -20.44 2.90 1.74
N LEU A 206 -20.23 2.23 2.89
CA LEU A 206 -20.32 2.85 4.21
C LEU A 206 -19.24 3.92 4.40
N MET A 207 -18.02 3.68 3.95
CA MET A 207 -16.94 4.66 4.02
C MET A 207 -17.29 5.93 3.23
N HIS A 208 -17.94 5.80 2.07
CA HIS A 208 -18.39 6.94 1.28
C HIS A 208 -19.58 7.67 1.91
N SER A 209 -20.52 6.93 2.50
CA SER A 209 -21.73 7.52 3.11
C SER A 209 -21.49 8.07 4.52
N HIS A 210 -20.39 7.67 5.18
CA HIS A 210 -20.02 8.06 6.53
C HIS A 210 -18.58 8.59 6.61
N PRO A 211 -18.23 9.68 5.90
CA PRO A 211 -16.88 10.24 5.90
C PRO A 211 -16.41 10.68 7.29
N GLU A 212 -17.34 10.97 8.22
CA GLU A 212 -17.04 11.31 9.61
C GLU A 212 -16.28 10.20 10.36
N VAL A 213 -16.42 8.93 9.96
CA VAL A 213 -15.67 7.81 10.57
C VAL A 213 -14.18 7.95 10.27
N VAL A 214 -13.83 8.32 9.03
CA VAL A 214 -12.44 8.56 8.63
C VAL A 214 -11.85 9.76 9.37
N GLU A 215 -12.63 10.85 9.52
CA GLU A 215 -12.19 12.03 10.28
C GLU A 215 -12.01 11.72 11.78
N GLN A 216 -12.88 10.90 12.37
CA GLN A 216 -12.70 10.42 13.75
C GLN A 216 -11.42 9.60 13.92
N LEU A 217 -11.10 8.71 12.98
CA LEU A 217 -9.85 7.96 12.98
C LEU A 217 -8.65 8.90 13.00
N ARG A 218 -8.62 9.87 12.08
CA ARG A 218 -7.51 10.83 11.96
C ARG A 218 -7.37 11.70 13.20
N SER A 219 -8.49 12.21 13.74
CA SER A 219 -8.46 13.06 14.93
C SER A 219 -7.91 12.32 16.14
N ARG A 220 -8.27 11.02 16.32
CA ARG A 220 -7.74 10.18 17.38
C ARG A 220 -6.26 9.86 17.21
N ALA A 221 -5.83 9.55 15.99
CA ALA A 221 -4.42 9.29 15.67
C ALA A 221 -3.57 10.55 15.91
N ARG A 222 -4.07 11.72 15.48
CA ARG A 222 -3.42 13.02 15.73
C ARG A 222 -3.31 13.31 17.21
N LEU A 223 -4.40 13.16 17.96
CA LEU A 223 -4.40 13.36 19.41
C LEU A 223 -3.35 12.46 20.10
N PHE A 224 -3.28 11.19 19.70
CA PHE A 224 -2.28 10.28 20.25
C PHE A 224 -0.86 10.70 19.89
N LEU A 225 -0.62 11.10 18.64
CA LEU A 225 0.69 11.60 18.18
C LEU A 225 1.15 12.82 18.97
N ASP A 226 0.27 13.80 19.14
CA ASP A 226 0.57 15.03 19.84
C ASP A 226 0.88 14.75 21.33
N LEU A 227 0.04 13.96 22.00
CA LEU A 227 0.26 13.55 23.39
C LEU A 227 1.53 12.70 23.58
N ALA A 228 1.88 11.88 22.62
CA ALA A 228 3.11 11.08 22.65
C ALA A 228 4.35 11.98 22.54
N ARG A 229 4.32 12.92 21.59
CA ARG A 229 5.42 13.89 21.38
C ARG A 229 5.61 14.81 22.59
N GLU A 230 4.53 15.32 23.19
CA GLU A 230 4.57 16.10 24.43
C GLU A 230 5.26 15.37 25.58
N ARG A 231 5.16 14.04 25.61
CA ARG A 231 5.78 13.17 26.63
C ARG A 231 7.16 12.63 26.23
N GLY A 232 7.73 13.09 25.13
CA GLY A 232 9.04 12.67 24.64
C GLY A 232 9.07 11.22 24.15
N ILE A 233 7.91 10.62 23.80
CA ILE A 233 7.85 9.30 23.18
C ILE A 233 8.31 9.42 21.72
N ASN A 234 9.28 8.60 21.34
CA ASN A 234 9.75 8.55 19.96
C ASN A 234 8.68 7.91 19.06
N THR A 235 8.12 8.68 18.15
CA THR A 235 7.09 8.26 17.18
C THR A 235 7.62 8.25 15.74
N GLY A 236 8.94 8.33 15.57
CA GLY A 236 9.56 8.37 14.24
C GLY A 236 9.03 9.52 13.38
N LYS A 237 8.82 9.24 12.12
CA LYS A 237 8.29 10.21 11.12
C LYS A 237 6.77 10.13 10.95
N SER A 238 6.05 9.41 11.82
CA SER A 238 4.60 9.25 11.69
C SER A 238 3.88 10.58 11.48
N VAL A 239 2.98 10.59 10.52
CA VAL A 239 2.13 11.76 10.20
C VAL A 239 0.84 11.82 11.04
N GLY A 240 0.61 10.82 11.91
CA GLY A 240 -0.59 10.74 12.74
C GLY A 240 -1.87 10.54 11.94
N ALA A 241 -1.82 9.69 10.90
CA ALA A 241 -2.99 9.35 10.09
C ALA A 241 -3.80 8.19 10.69
N ALA A 242 -3.21 7.01 10.82
CA ALA A 242 -3.80 5.85 11.49
C ALA A 242 -2.76 5.04 12.26
N VAL A 243 -1.53 5.00 11.76
CA VAL A 243 -0.40 4.31 12.39
C VAL A 243 0.46 5.32 13.14
N VAL A 244 0.63 5.11 14.44
CA VAL A 244 1.52 5.94 15.29
C VAL A 244 2.35 4.98 16.13
N PRO A 245 3.61 4.69 15.75
CA PRO A 245 4.48 3.83 16.53
C PRO A 245 4.97 4.52 17.79
N ALA A 246 5.20 3.74 18.84
CA ALA A 246 6.00 4.12 19.99
C ALA A 246 7.30 3.32 19.95
N ILE A 247 8.37 3.92 19.46
CA ILE A 247 9.64 3.24 19.18
C ILE A 247 10.40 3.01 20.48
N ILE A 248 10.60 1.73 20.84
CA ILE A 248 11.25 1.30 22.09
C ILE A 248 12.74 1.00 21.88
N GLY A 249 13.11 0.50 20.67
CA GLY A 249 14.48 0.21 20.30
C GLY A 249 15.07 -1.11 20.82
N ASP A 250 14.29 -1.91 21.58
CA ASP A 250 14.70 -3.21 22.10
C ASP A 250 13.50 -4.17 22.14
N SER A 251 13.62 -5.36 21.53
CA SER A 251 12.53 -6.31 21.39
C SER A 251 12.01 -6.83 22.73
N THR A 252 12.90 -7.14 23.69
CA THR A 252 12.50 -7.64 25.01
C THR A 252 11.75 -6.57 25.80
N LYS A 253 12.25 -5.33 25.75
CA LYS A 253 11.60 -4.19 26.40
C LYS A 253 10.26 -3.89 25.74
N CYS A 254 10.15 -3.99 24.42
CA CYS A 254 8.92 -3.81 23.68
C CYS A 254 7.83 -4.79 24.14
N ILE A 255 8.17 -6.09 24.25
CA ILE A 255 7.25 -7.11 24.77
C ILE A 255 6.81 -6.81 26.21
N ARG A 256 7.76 -6.42 27.09
CA ARG A 256 7.43 -6.08 28.49
C ARG A 256 6.51 -4.87 28.59
N VAL A 257 6.72 -3.83 27.78
CA VAL A 257 5.85 -2.64 27.73
C VAL A 257 4.45 -3.03 27.27
N SER A 258 4.33 -3.80 26.17
CA SER A 258 3.05 -4.28 25.67
C SER A 258 2.29 -5.10 26.75
N HIS A 259 2.97 -6.04 27.42
CA HIS A 259 2.38 -6.82 28.52
C HIS A 259 1.91 -5.95 29.69
N ALA A 260 2.74 -4.97 30.11
CA ALA A 260 2.37 -4.04 31.19
C ALA A 260 1.14 -3.18 30.84
N LEU A 261 1.01 -2.78 29.56
CA LEU A 261 -0.16 -2.06 29.06
C LEU A 261 -1.40 -2.98 29.01
N ALA A 262 -1.25 -4.23 28.60
CA ALA A 262 -2.33 -5.22 28.57
C ALA A 262 -2.94 -5.44 29.97
N LEU A 263 -2.12 -5.50 31.02
CA LEU A 263 -2.58 -5.56 32.42
C LEU A 263 -3.41 -4.34 32.83
N LYS A 264 -3.20 -3.20 32.16
CA LYS A 264 -4.01 -1.98 32.32
C LYS A 264 -5.19 -1.92 31.35
N ARG A 265 -5.51 -3.01 30.65
CA ARG A 265 -6.56 -3.10 29.61
C ARG A 265 -6.31 -2.19 28.39
N ILE A 266 -5.06 -1.88 28.10
CA ILE A 266 -4.64 -1.14 26.91
C ILE A 266 -4.00 -2.14 25.96
N ASN A 267 -4.67 -2.41 24.85
CA ASN A 267 -4.17 -3.35 23.84
C ASN A 267 -3.22 -2.63 22.87
N VAL A 268 -1.91 -2.94 22.95
CA VAL A 268 -0.87 -2.46 22.05
C VAL A 268 -0.03 -3.64 21.61
N GLN A 269 0.07 -3.85 20.30
CA GLN A 269 0.84 -4.95 19.75
C GLN A 269 2.35 -4.66 19.82
N PRO A 270 3.17 -5.60 20.33
CA PRO A 270 4.61 -5.48 20.24
C PRO A 270 5.05 -5.86 18.82
N ILE A 271 5.64 -4.93 18.11
CA ILE A 271 6.23 -5.18 16.81
C ILE A 271 7.73 -5.36 17.01
N ILE A 272 8.24 -6.51 16.61
CA ILE A 272 9.64 -6.92 16.83
C ILE A 272 10.18 -7.62 15.60
N HIS A 273 11.50 -7.86 15.56
CA HIS A 273 12.11 -8.65 14.47
C HIS A 273 11.33 -9.97 14.24
N PRO A 274 11.07 -10.42 12.99
CA PRO A 274 11.58 -9.84 11.73
C PRO A 274 10.67 -8.78 11.08
N ALA A 275 9.65 -8.26 11.77
CA ALA A 275 8.72 -7.30 11.18
C ALA A 275 9.29 -5.86 11.13
N VAL A 276 10.31 -5.57 11.96
CA VAL A 276 11.05 -4.31 12.05
C VAL A 276 12.52 -4.57 12.33
#